data_4ef06537ed2006637c6f53078fdae757
#
_entry.id   4ef06537ed2006637c6f53078fdae757
#
_cell.length_a   1.000
_cell.length_b   1.000
_cell.length_c   1.000
_cell.angle_alpha   90.00
_cell.angle_beta   90.00
_cell.angle_gamma   90.00
#
_symmetry.space_group_name_H-M   'P 1'
#
loop_
_entity.id
_entity.type
_entity.pdbx_description
1 polymer ?
#
loop_
_entity_poly.entity_id
_entity_poly.type
_entity_poly.pdbx_seq_one_letter_code
_entity_poly.pdbx_strand_id
1 'polypeptide(L)'
;MAYPKIPLLILPVVLACLISSGCRTEKETSTPQKYRDTTVNVYGPYIAVKLPINKGVKMGNPIQLALSPKGLLFATNQTGEVYTLQDSDGDGLEDNAALFCNVKDDGLRSPVGLAYRGDTVYVGTAQQVRAYLDKDNDNKADTSWTFFDKIPTSEHPYEWTSGMQFGPDGWLYTAITTDSWNAGAAPDPSGLRGSIIRISPNGKKHEVVARGIRSVPGMVFNTDGALLFVDNEGGGNPTEELNILQVGAFYGHNKKKYPSDSGNVKKPDYNFNSEVAPSSMEFNRAENSFGGTGGDLFVSYYGPGERWTRGAVGRIVIKKQSDNTYTFEEYTIADIPKLSDLAFGKDGSLYVAHHGQADYWYNAVYDNQGGFYKLVFDPESKLSSNYSRPEPTKTFSENSVEMGKQLFAELGCLGCHQVDGKTELLGPNLRDVAKNFSREEILEEILAPSKRIKPSMGGMRITKKDGQILLGRVINSDNEGMDFMVVGNQVVRVKRDEIEKTENEQKSLMFENLLANLPDEKRDALLDYLVSLSAVEN
;
A
#
# COMPACT_ATOMS: atom_id res chain seq x y z
N MET A 1 -15.31 -53.64 62.73
CA MET A 1 -16.34 -52.81 62.12
C MET A 1 -16.29 -53.07 60.64
N ALA A 2 -17.31 -53.76 60.13
CA ALA A 2 -17.33 -54.26 58.76
C ALA A 2 -18.09 -53.26 57.84
N TYR A 3 -17.54 -52.94 56.70
CA TYR A 3 -18.23 -52.18 55.63
C TYR A 3 -19.00 -53.14 54.71
N PRO A 4 -20.26 -52.88 54.34
CA PRO A 4 -21.01 -53.74 53.43
C PRO A 4 -20.59 -53.54 51.96
N LYS A 5 -20.50 -54.65 51.23
CA LYS A 5 -20.28 -54.73 49.79
C LYS A 5 -21.58 -54.40 49.02
N ILE A 6 -21.55 -53.52 48.08
CA ILE A 6 -22.61 -53.21 47.09
C ILE A 6 -22.38 -54.08 45.85
N PRO A 7 -23.34 -54.78 45.27
CA PRO A 7 -23.15 -55.57 44.07
C PRO A 7 -23.24 -54.72 42.79
N LEU A 8 -22.34 -55.00 41.90
CA LEU A 8 -22.23 -54.40 40.56
C LEU A 8 -23.29 -55.04 39.64
N LEU A 9 -24.27 -54.26 39.19
CA LEU A 9 -25.23 -54.68 38.16
C LEU A 9 -24.65 -54.42 36.81
N ILE A 10 -24.37 -55.43 35.99
CA ILE A 10 -23.94 -55.36 34.60
C ILE A 10 -25.21 -55.32 33.73
N LEU A 11 -25.47 -54.19 33.07
CA LEU A 11 -26.48 -54.08 32.01
C LEU A 11 -25.81 -54.32 30.64
N PRO A 12 -26.36 -55.12 29.76
CA PRO A 12 -25.83 -55.29 28.40
C PRO A 12 -26.23 -54.10 27.55
N VAL A 13 -25.25 -53.42 26.96
CA VAL A 13 -25.46 -52.40 25.91
C VAL A 13 -25.73 -53.12 24.60
N VAL A 14 -26.92 -53.02 24.10
CA VAL A 14 -27.29 -53.44 22.75
C VAL A 14 -26.82 -52.34 21.77
N LEU A 15 -25.81 -52.68 20.97
CA LEU A 15 -25.29 -51.82 19.89
C LEU A 15 -26.23 -51.89 18.69
N ALA A 16 -27.13 -50.91 18.55
CA ALA A 16 -27.94 -50.73 17.35
C ALA A 16 -27.11 -49.97 16.28
N CYS A 17 -26.65 -50.65 15.25
CA CYS A 17 -26.10 -50.04 14.05
C CYS A 17 -27.21 -49.32 13.28
N LEU A 18 -27.33 -48.01 13.44
CA LEU A 18 -28.06 -47.15 12.52
C LEU A 18 -27.15 -46.82 11.31
N ILE A 19 -27.43 -47.43 10.19
CA ILE A 19 -26.91 -47.05 8.91
C ILE A 19 -27.61 -45.73 8.52
N SER A 20 -26.98 -44.60 8.81
CA SER A 20 -27.41 -43.32 8.29
C SER A 20 -26.85 -43.18 6.85
N SER A 21 -27.75 -43.30 5.89
CA SER A 21 -27.53 -42.83 4.50
C SER A 21 -27.02 -41.42 4.57
N GLY A 22 -25.77 -41.23 4.10
CA GLY A 22 -25.09 -39.94 4.07
C GLY A 22 -25.86 -38.95 3.19
N CYS A 23 -26.55 -38.03 3.84
CA CYS A 23 -26.89 -36.77 3.23
C CYS A 23 -25.53 -36.06 2.99
N ARG A 24 -25.07 -35.95 1.75
CA ARG A 24 -24.07 -34.98 1.37
C ARG A 24 -24.68 -33.61 1.67
N THR A 25 -24.33 -33.05 2.81
CA THR A 25 -24.49 -31.62 3.01
C THR A 25 -23.66 -30.93 1.93
N GLU A 26 -24.33 -30.27 0.99
CA GLU A 26 -23.65 -29.25 0.18
C GLU A 26 -22.91 -28.35 1.17
N LYS A 27 -21.58 -28.28 0.99
CA LYS A 27 -20.77 -27.33 1.75
C LYS A 27 -21.38 -25.95 1.46
N GLU A 28 -22.04 -25.32 2.42
CA GLU A 28 -22.42 -23.93 2.30
C GLU A 28 -21.15 -23.17 1.89
N THR A 29 -21.20 -22.49 0.75
CA THR A 29 -20.10 -21.62 0.33
C THR A 29 -19.88 -20.62 1.44
N SER A 30 -18.64 -20.51 1.91
CA SER A 30 -18.31 -19.56 2.98
C SER A 30 -18.79 -18.16 2.61
N THR A 31 -19.29 -17.41 3.58
CA THR A 31 -19.85 -16.05 3.40
C THR A 31 -18.94 -15.13 2.53
N PRO A 32 -17.60 -15.13 2.70
CA PRO A 32 -16.72 -14.34 1.84
C PRO A 32 -16.81 -14.67 0.35
N GLN A 33 -16.99 -15.92 -0.03
CA GLN A 33 -17.12 -16.33 -1.45
C GLN A 33 -18.37 -15.74 -2.11
N LYS A 34 -19.47 -15.61 -1.38
CA LYS A 34 -20.75 -15.07 -1.87
C LYS A 34 -20.62 -13.57 -2.25
N TYR A 35 -19.77 -12.82 -1.55
CA TYR A 35 -19.63 -11.38 -1.72
C TYR A 35 -18.32 -10.97 -2.40
N ARG A 36 -17.66 -11.92 -3.06
CA ARG A 36 -16.43 -11.66 -3.80
C ARG A 36 -16.62 -10.57 -4.85
N ASP A 37 -15.73 -9.57 -4.82
CA ASP A 37 -15.63 -8.57 -5.88
C ASP A 37 -14.73 -9.10 -7.02
N THR A 38 -15.35 -9.45 -8.13
CA THR A 38 -14.67 -9.97 -9.33
C THR A 38 -14.08 -8.86 -10.20
N THR A 39 -14.31 -7.60 -9.88
CA THR A 39 -13.73 -6.44 -10.60
C THR A 39 -12.34 -6.09 -10.11
N VAL A 40 -11.95 -6.62 -8.95
CA VAL A 40 -10.62 -6.45 -8.34
C VAL A 40 -9.71 -7.60 -8.76
N ASN A 41 -8.55 -7.28 -9.32
CA ASN A 41 -7.52 -8.29 -9.56
C ASN A 41 -6.87 -8.65 -8.22
N VAL A 42 -6.86 -9.93 -7.89
CA VAL A 42 -6.22 -10.48 -6.69
C VAL A 42 -5.20 -11.52 -7.11
N TYR A 43 -4.00 -11.44 -6.56
CA TYR A 43 -2.88 -12.31 -6.87
C TYR A 43 -2.60 -13.25 -5.70
N GLY A 44 -2.53 -14.55 -5.99
CA GLY A 44 -2.38 -15.59 -4.97
C GLY A 44 -3.70 -16.09 -4.38
N PRO A 45 -3.64 -16.81 -3.25
CA PRO A 45 -4.77 -17.52 -2.66
C PRO A 45 -5.65 -16.60 -1.80
N TYR A 46 -6.12 -15.51 -2.38
CA TYR A 46 -6.93 -14.52 -1.67
C TYR A 46 -8.22 -14.22 -2.44
N ILE A 47 -9.19 -13.71 -1.74
CA ILE A 47 -10.38 -13.09 -2.30
C ILE A 47 -10.54 -11.68 -1.76
N ALA A 48 -11.02 -10.77 -2.58
CA ALA A 48 -11.40 -9.42 -2.17
C ALA A 48 -12.92 -9.35 -2.02
N VAL A 49 -13.36 -8.89 -0.87
CA VAL A 49 -14.79 -8.66 -0.57
C VAL A 49 -14.96 -7.17 -0.33
N LYS A 50 -15.81 -6.52 -1.10
CA LYS A 50 -16.20 -5.15 -0.81
C LYS A 50 -17.18 -5.16 0.36
N LEU A 51 -16.85 -4.46 1.45
CA LEU A 51 -17.70 -4.43 2.64
C LEU A 51 -19.05 -3.76 2.34
N PRO A 52 -20.17 -4.37 2.77
CA PRO A 52 -21.51 -3.88 2.47
C PRO A 52 -21.96 -2.77 3.44
N ILE A 53 -21.08 -1.81 3.74
CA ILE A 53 -21.39 -0.72 4.66
C ILE A 53 -22.69 -0.04 4.27
N ASN A 54 -23.55 0.16 5.25
CA ASN A 54 -24.92 0.62 5.08
C ASN A 54 -25.04 1.85 4.17
N LYS A 55 -25.90 1.76 3.18
CA LYS A 55 -26.11 2.76 2.13
C LYS A 55 -26.56 4.14 2.62
N GLY A 56 -26.90 4.27 3.92
CA GLY A 56 -27.36 5.52 4.53
C GLY A 56 -26.26 6.38 5.12
N VAL A 57 -25.08 5.83 5.35
CA VAL A 57 -23.95 6.54 5.93
C VAL A 57 -23.08 7.09 4.81
N LYS A 58 -22.98 8.40 4.74
CA LYS A 58 -22.01 9.06 3.87
C LYS A 58 -20.65 8.97 4.55
N MET A 59 -19.94 7.89 4.30
CA MET A 59 -18.60 7.67 4.85
C MET A 59 -17.57 8.71 4.40
N GLY A 60 -17.93 9.55 3.40
CA GLY A 60 -16.96 10.42 2.75
C GLY A 60 -15.86 9.59 2.06
N ASN A 61 -14.65 10.14 2.09
CA ASN A 61 -13.48 9.47 1.54
C ASN A 61 -12.63 8.94 2.71
N PRO A 62 -12.60 7.62 2.97
CA PRO A 62 -11.83 7.03 4.07
C PRO A 62 -10.34 7.34 3.96
N ILE A 63 -9.70 7.62 5.10
CA ILE A 63 -8.27 7.97 5.16
C ILE A 63 -7.48 6.94 5.97
N GLN A 64 -7.89 6.69 7.22
CA GLN A 64 -7.13 5.85 8.14
C GLN A 64 -7.99 4.73 8.70
N LEU A 65 -7.35 3.61 9.01
CA LEU A 65 -7.89 2.48 9.74
C LEU A 65 -7.08 2.21 11.01
N ALA A 66 -7.73 1.77 12.07
CA ALA A 66 -7.07 1.24 13.24
C ALA A 66 -7.93 0.15 13.90
N LEU A 67 -7.30 -0.98 14.23
CA LEU A 67 -7.97 -2.02 14.99
C LEU A 67 -7.74 -1.81 16.48
N SER A 68 -8.83 -1.71 17.24
CA SER A 68 -8.74 -1.66 18.71
C SER A 68 -8.33 -3.03 19.29
N PRO A 69 -7.75 -3.09 20.50
CA PRO A 69 -7.49 -4.34 21.19
C PRO A 69 -8.74 -5.20 21.41
N LYS A 70 -9.92 -4.58 21.44
CA LYS A 70 -11.23 -5.28 21.52
C LYS A 70 -11.65 -5.88 20.17
N GLY A 71 -10.99 -5.50 19.06
CA GLY A 71 -11.27 -5.96 17.70
C GLY A 71 -12.30 -5.11 16.96
N LEU A 72 -12.59 -3.95 17.47
CA LEU A 72 -13.42 -2.96 16.79
C LEU A 72 -12.54 -2.18 15.80
N LEU A 73 -12.96 -2.09 14.55
CA LEU A 73 -12.26 -1.36 13.51
C LEU A 73 -12.73 0.09 13.51
N PHE A 74 -11.80 1.02 13.62
CA PHE A 74 -12.03 2.45 13.49
C PHE A 74 -11.60 2.95 12.12
N ALA A 75 -12.35 3.89 11.56
CA ALA A 75 -12.03 4.55 10.31
C ALA A 75 -12.21 6.06 10.42
N THR A 76 -11.25 6.82 9.91
CA THR A 76 -11.42 8.28 9.72
C THR A 76 -11.80 8.59 8.29
N ASN A 77 -12.43 9.72 8.08
CA ASN A 77 -12.67 10.24 6.75
C ASN A 77 -12.16 11.67 6.58
N GLN A 78 -12.10 12.11 5.35
CA GLN A 78 -11.57 13.44 5.00
C GLN A 78 -12.44 14.58 5.55
N THR A 79 -13.71 14.34 5.82
CA THR A 79 -14.65 15.35 6.33
C THR A 79 -14.56 15.58 7.83
N GLY A 80 -13.84 14.74 8.57
CA GLY A 80 -13.55 14.94 9.99
C GLY A 80 -14.18 13.91 10.93
N GLU A 81 -15.02 13.03 10.41
CA GLU A 81 -15.68 11.99 11.19
C GLU A 81 -14.72 10.82 11.46
N VAL A 82 -14.87 10.23 12.63
CA VAL A 82 -14.30 8.95 13.03
C VAL A 82 -15.44 7.97 13.25
N TYR A 83 -15.42 6.86 12.55
CA TYR A 83 -16.45 5.82 12.62
C TYR A 83 -15.90 4.55 13.24
N THR A 84 -16.79 3.75 13.83
CA THR A 84 -16.57 2.33 14.10
C THR A 84 -17.26 1.51 13.03
N LEU A 85 -16.57 0.48 12.51
CA LEU A 85 -17.13 -0.48 11.57
C LEU A 85 -17.49 -1.76 12.33
N GLN A 86 -18.69 -2.28 12.11
CA GLN A 86 -19.25 -3.39 12.86
C GLN A 86 -19.92 -4.39 11.92
N ASP A 87 -19.75 -5.66 12.23
CA ASP A 87 -20.54 -6.76 11.69
C ASP A 87 -21.82 -6.90 12.53
N SER A 88 -22.95 -6.41 12.02
CA SER A 88 -24.19 -6.32 12.79
C SER A 88 -25.05 -7.58 12.71
N ASP A 89 -24.86 -8.42 11.70
CA ASP A 89 -25.62 -9.64 11.48
C ASP A 89 -24.82 -10.93 11.75
N GLY A 90 -23.51 -10.81 12.05
CA GLY A 90 -22.65 -11.92 12.43
C GLY A 90 -22.19 -12.78 11.26
N ASP A 91 -22.24 -12.24 10.03
CA ASP A 91 -21.85 -12.99 8.84
C ASP A 91 -20.33 -12.91 8.54
N GLY A 92 -19.57 -12.17 9.34
CA GLY A 92 -18.13 -11.99 9.24
C GLY A 92 -17.73 -10.81 8.34
N LEU A 93 -18.67 -10.00 7.90
CA LEU A 93 -18.44 -8.79 7.12
C LEU A 93 -19.02 -7.57 7.83
N GLU A 94 -18.23 -6.53 7.97
CA GLU A 94 -18.71 -5.27 8.53
C GLU A 94 -19.71 -4.64 7.56
N ASP A 95 -20.92 -4.43 8.06
CA ASP A 95 -22.06 -3.90 7.30
C ASP A 95 -22.59 -2.58 7.88
N ASN A 96 -22.17 -2.24 9.11
CA ASN A 96 -22.62 -1.04 9.79
C ASN A 96 -21.45 -0.11 10.15
N ALA A 97 -21.60 1.18 9.89
CA ALA A 97 -20.70 2.21 10.35
C ALA A 97 -21.43 3.15 11.31
N ALA A 98 -20.94 3.27 12.54
CA ALA A 98 -21.48 4.16 13.56
C ALA A 98 -20.51 5.30 13.85
N LEU A 99 -21.02 6.53 13.96
CA LEU A 99 -20.21 7.70 14.28
C LEU A 99 -19.69 7.60 15.72
N PHE A 100 -18.35 7.55 15.85
CA PHE A 100 -17.66 7.58 17.14
C PHE A 100 -17.44 9.02 17.64
N CYS A 101 -16.88 9.89 16.78
CA CYS A 101 -16.73 11.32 17.05
C CYS A 101 -16.53 12.09 15.73
N ASN A 102 -16.64 13.44 15.81
CA ASN A 102 -16.28 14.30 14.71
C ASN A 102 -15.26 15.35 15.22
N VAL A 103 -14.06 15.38 14.63
CA VAL A 103 -13.02 16.32 15.06
C VAL A 103 -13.41 17.78 14.82
N LYS A 104 -14.37 18.05 13.92
CA LYS A 104 -14.90 19.41 13.69
C LYS A 104 -15.65 19.97 14.88
N ASP A 105 -16.25 19.13 15.73
CA ASP A 105 -16.92 19.56 16.95
C ASP A 105 -15.92 20.19 17.95
N ASP A 106 -14.65 19.82 17.84
CA ASP A 106 -13.52 20.39 18.57
C ASP A 106 -12.80 21.52 17.80
N GLY A 107 -13.32 21.97 16.65
CA GLY A 107 -12.71 22.99 15.79
C GLY A 107 -11.48 22.51 15.00
N LEU A 108 -11.33 21.19 14.80
CA LEU A 108 -10.19 20.57 14.15
C LEU A 108 -10.53 20.10 12.73
N ARG A 109 -9.49 19.78 11.95
CA ARG A 109 -9.62 19.30 10.56
C ARG A 109 -8.54 18.27 10.21
N SER A 110 -8.78 17.56 9.10
CA SER A 110 -7.82 16.60 8.51
C SER A 110 -7.38 15.53 9.51
N PRO A 111 -8.25 14.59 9.89
CA PRO A 111 -7.90 13.48 10.78
C PRO A 111 -7.11 12.41 10.01
N VAL A 112 -5.83 12.66 9.78
CA VAL A 112 -4.93 11.84 8.96
C VAL A 112 -3.95 11.00 9.78
N GLY A 113 -4.09 11.00 11.09
CA GLY A 113 -3.38 10.11 12.00
C GLY A 113 -4.38 9.40 12.91
N LEU A 114 -4.22 8.10 13.11
CA LEU A 114 -5.09 7.32 13.98
C LEU A 114 -4.24 6.29 14.76
N ALA A 115 -4.34 6.32 16.07
CA ALA A 115 -3.66 5.36 16.94
C ALA A 115 -4.55 5.00 18.14
N TYR A 116 -4.28 3.85 18.72
CA TYR A 116 -5.07 3.34 19.84
C TYR A 116 -4.19 2.91 21.00
N ARG A 117 -4.56 3.26 22.24
CA ARG A 117 -3.90 2.77 23.44
C ARG A 117 -4.89 2.64 24.61
N GLY A 118 -5.01 1.43 25.16
CA GLY A 118 -6.03 1.11 26.15
C GLY A 118 -7.44 1.32 25.55
N ASP A 119 -8.29 2.10 26.18
CA ASP A 119 -9.64 2.44 25.71
C ASP A 119 -9.69 3.81 25.02
N THR A 120 -8.55 4.41 24.70
CA THR A 120 -8.45 5.77 24.13
C THR A 120 -8.04 5.73 22.67
N VAL A 121 -8.79 6.44 21.83
CA VAL A 121 -8.48 6.71 20.42
C VAL A 121 -7.74 8.04 20.32
N TYR A 122 -6.59 8.05 19.66
CA TYR A 122 -5.79 9.25 19.42
C TYR A 122 -5.91 9.61 17.94
N VAL A 123 -6.34 10.84 17.68
CA VAL A 123 -6.54 11.34 16.33
C VAL A 123 -5.55 12.46 16.06
N GLY A 124 -4.66 12.23 15.08
CA GLY A 124 -3.75 13.25 14.57
C GLY A 124 -4.44 14.10 13.53
N THR A 125 -4.41 15.42 13.73
CA THR A 125 -5.05 16.40 12.86
C THR A 125 -4.02 17.39 12.31
N ALA A 126 -4.45 18.33 11.49
CA ALA A 126 -3.58 19.42 11.04
C ALA A 126 -3.13 20.37 12.17
N GLN A 127 -3.82 20.36 13.32
CA GLN A 127 -3.58 21.31 14.41
C GLN A 127 -2.99 20.68 15.66
N GLN A 128 -3.40 19.46 16.00
CA GLN A 128 -3.02 18.80 17.24
C GLN A 128 -3.27 17.29 17.19
N VAL A 129 -2.75 16.57 18.17
CA VAL A 129 -3.22 15.22 18.49
C VAL A 129 -4.30 15.36 19.57
N ARG A 130 -5.49 14.84 19.29
CA ARG A 130 -6.63 14.82 20.21
C ARG A 130 -6.90 13.40 20.66
N ALA A 131 -7.23 13.22 21.92
CA ALA A 131 -7.61 11.95 22.50
C ALA A 131 -9.12 11.90 22.75
N TYR A 132 -9.74 10.77 22.45
CA TYR A 132 -11.16 10.49 22.62
C TYR A 132 -11.35 9.20 23.40
N LEU A 133 -12.26 9.20 24.37
CA LEU A 133 -12.53 8.06 25.25
C LEU A 133 -14.02 7.78 25.30
N ASP A 134 -14.37 6.54 25.03
CA ASP A 134 -15.66 5.93 25.29
C ASP A 134 -15.63 5.28 26.70
N LYS A 135 -16.41 5.79 27.62
CA LYS A 135 -16.40 5.36 29.05
C LYS A 135 -17.42 4.27 29.34
N ASP A 136 -18.54 4.30 28.64
CA ASP A 136 -19.66 3.39 28.87
C ASP A 136 -19.73 2.23 27.84
N ASN A 137 -18.80 2.21 26.87
CA ASN A 137 -18.66 1.23 25.80
C ASN A 137 -19.88 1.18 24.84
N ASP A 138 -20.49 2.32 24.57
CA ASP A 138 -21.56 2.45 23.57
C ASP A 138 -21.03 2.68 22.14
N ASN A 139 -19.69 2.69 21.97
CA ASN A 139 -18.95 2.98 20.75
C ASN A 139 -19.09 4.44 20.27
N LYS A 140 -19.29 5.35 21.21
CA LYS A 140 -19.21 6.79 20.99
C LYS A 140 -18.27 7.44 22.00
N ALA A 141 -17.63 8.50 21.60
CA ALA A 141 -16.76 9.24 22.51
C ALA A 141 -17.56 10.08 23.50
N ASP A 142 -17.42 9.80 24.80
CA ASP A 142 -18.02 10.59 25.89
C ASP A 142 -17.20 11.81 26.26
N THR A 143 -15.91 11.76 26.03
CA THR A 143 -14.98 12.81 26.42
C THR A 143 -13.81 12.90 25.49
N SER A 144 -13.28 14.11 25.33
CA SER A 144 -12.07 14.37 24.57
C SER A 144 -11.17 15.37 25.29
N TRP A 145 -9.87 15.32 24.99
CA TRP A 145 -8.90 16.30 25.46
C TRP A 145 -7.74 16.46 24.50
N THR A 146 -7.10 17.62 24.52
CA THR A 146 -5.87 17.86 23.79
C THR A 146 -4.76 17.00 24.38
N PHE A 147 -4.21 16.07 23.59
CA PHE A 147 -3.06 15.28 23.99
C PHE A 147 -1.75 15.99 23.67
N PHE A 148 -1.63 16.61 22.49
CA PHE A 148 -0.44 17.33 22.07
C PHE A 148 -0.81 18.47 21.11
N ASP A 149 -0.36 19.71 21.39
CA ASP A 149 -0.76 20.94 20.68
C ASP A 149 0.42 21.72 20.06
N LYS A 150 1.62 21.11 19.96
CA LYS A 150 2.79 21.82 19.43
C LYS A 150 3.00 21.61 17.93
N ILE A 151 1.97 21.15 17.21
CA ILE A 151 2.02 20.96 15.77
C ILE A 151 1.97 22.33 15.09
N PRO A 152 2.91 22.65 14.18
CA PRO A 152 2.87 23.89 13.42
C PRO A 152 1.69 23.89 12.45
N THR A 153 0.68 24.69 12.74
CA THR A 153 -0.54 24.75 11.95
C THR A 153 -0.35 25.67 10.74
N SER A 154 -0.86 25.26 9.59
CA SER A 154 -0.96 26.06 8.37
C SER A 154 -2.24 25.77 7.61
N GLU A 155 -2.57 26.61 6.63
CA GLU A 155 -3.66 26.36 5.67
C GLU A 155 -3.21 25.48 4.50
N HIS A 156 -1.94 25.05 4.48
CA HIS A 156 -1.43 24.22 3.41
C HIS A 156 -2.07 22.82 3.44
N PRO A 157 -2.58 22.30 2.32
CA PRO A 157 -3.34 21.04 2.29
C PRO A 157 -2.50 19.78 2.60
N TYR A 158 -1.18 19.87 2.58
CA TYR A 158 -0.28 18.74 2.80
C TYR A 158 0.46 18.78 4.15
N GLU A 159 0.17 19.75 4.99
CA GLU A 159 0.85 19.92 6.27
C GLU A 159 -0.03 19.46 7.42
N TRP A 160 0.15 18.22 7.81
CA TRP A 160 -0.60 17.55 8.88
C TRP A 160 0.30 16.62 9.71
N THR A 161 -0.30 15.96 10.69
CA THR A 161 0.30 14.92 11.52
C THR A 161 -0.17 13.56 11.00
N SER A 162 0.76 12.71 10.59
CA SER A 162 0.45 11.40 9.97
C SER A 162 1.37 10.29 10.50
N GLY A 163 1.07 9.07 10.13
CA GLY A 163 1.87 7.92 10.51
C GLY A 163 1.98 7.80 12.04
N MET A 164 0.88 7.56 12.74
CA MET A 164 0.86 7.53 14.20
C MET A 164 0.95 6.10 14.73
N GLN A 165 1.88 5.86 15.68
CA GLN A 165 2.06 4.55 16.31
C GLN A 165 2.58 4.69 17.73
N PHE A 166 2.00 3.95 18.68
CA PHE A 166 2.59 3.81 20.00
C PHE A 166 3.74 2.83 19.98
N GLY A 167 4.89 3.27 20.48
CA GLY A 167 6.07 2.42 20.62
C GLY A 167 6.01 1.49 21.83
N PRO A 168 6.89 0.48 21.89
CA PRO A 168 7.02 -0.42 23.04
C PRO A 168 7.47 0.33 24.32
N ASP A 169 8.04 1.52 24.17
CA ASP A 169 8.39 2.45 25.26
C ASP A 169 7.19 3.26 25.77
N GLY A 170 6.01 3.08 25.17
CA GLY A 170 4.78 3.78 25.50
C GLY A 170 4.68 5.22 24.97
N TRP A 171 5.68 5.71 24.24
CA TRP A 171 5.62 6.99 23.56
C TRP A 171 4.83 6.90 22.27
N LEU A 172 4.15 7.99 21.90
CA LEU A 172 3.49 8.09 20.60
C LEU A 172 4.49 8.66 19.59
N TYR A 173 4.78 7.89 18.55
CA TYR A 173 5.58 8.33 17.41
C TYR A 173 4.65 8.85 16.32
N THR A 174 5.06 9.94 15.67
CA THR A 174 4.29 10.53 14.57
C THR A 174 5.19 11.41 13.71
N ALA A 175 4.80 11.60 12.45
CA ALA A 175 5.47 12.49 11.52
C ALA A 175 4.74 13.82 11.40
N ILE A 176 5.49 14.90 11.36
CA ILE A 176 5.00 16.23 11.00
C ILE A 176 5.43 16.48 9.56
N THR A 177 4.48 16.33 8.64
CA THR A 177 4.73 16.42 7.21
C THR A 177 5.11 17.83 6.77
N THR A 178 5.75 17.92 5.61
CA THR A 178 6.07 19.20 4.97
C THR A 178 5.74 19.13 3.49
N ASP A 179 5.41 20.28 2.90
CA ASP A 179 5.22 20.38 1.46
C ASP A 179 6.56 20.23 0.71
N SER A 180 6.58 19.31 -0.25
CA SER A 180 7.75 19.08 -1.09
C SER A 180 7.99 20.17 -2.12
N TRP A 181 6.92 20.84 -2.57
CA TRP A 181 6.96 21.78 -3.67
C TRP A 181 7.32 23.20 -3.21
N ASN A 182 6.92 23.54 -1.99
CA ASN A 182 7.12 24.83 -1.35
C ASN A 182 7.71 24.67 0.03
N ALA A 183 8.81 23.92 0.14
CA ALA A 183 9.49 23.72 1.40
C ALA A 183 9.76 25.06 2.13
N GLY A 184 8.97 25.34 3.15
CA GLY A 184 8.98 26.61 3.86
C GLY A 184 7.87 27.58 3.46
N ALA A 185 6.88 27.16 2.64
CA ALA A 185 5.71 27.97 2.29
C ALA A 185 4.90 28.37 3.54
N ALA A 186 4.83 27.49 4.54
CA ALA A 186 4.16 27.77 5.79
C ALA A 186 5.16 28.10 6.91
N PRO A 187 4.85 29.06 7.79
CA PRO A 187 5.65 29.32 8.97
C PRO A 187 5.78 28.09 9.85
N ASP A 188 7.01 27.80 10.28
CA ASP A 188 7.31 26.69 11.21
C ASP A 188 8.15 27.20 12.38
N PRO A 189 7.53 27.95 13.32
CA PRO A 189 8.25 28.49 14.49
C PRO A 189 8.72 27.40 15.44
N SER A 190 8.12 26.20 15.37
CA SER A 190 8.52 25.07 16.21
C SER A 190 9.72 24.28 15.66
N GLY A 191 9.99 24.40 14.34
CA GLY A 191 11.00 23.61 13.67
C GLY A 191 10.69 22.11 13.58
N LEU A 192 9.41 21.73 13.68
CA LEU A 192 8.98 20.33 13.70
C LEU A 192 8.62 19.78 12.30
N ARG A 193 8.38 20.64 11.31
CA ARG A 193 8.07 20.17 9.96
C ARG A 193 9.22 19.40 9.33
N GLY A 194 8.89 18.33 8.66
CA GLY A 194 9.86 17.44 8.04
C GLY A 194 10.62 16.61 9.08
N SER A 195 9.95 16.26 10.18
CA SER A 195 10.54 15.41 11.21
C SER A 195 9.59 14.32 11.71
N ILE A 196 10.17 13.21 12.18
CA ILE A 196 9.48 12.27 13.04
C ILE A 196 9.75 12.71 14.48
N ILE A 197 8.70 12.83 15.26
CA ILE A 197 8.76 13.13 16.68
C ILE A 197 8.21 11.97 17.49
N ARG A 198 8.61 11.89 18.77
CA ARG A 198 7.90 11.08 19.74
C ARG A 198 7.35 11.95 20.86
N ILE A 199 6.18 11.61 21.34
CA ILE A 199 5.43 12.34 22.37
C ILE A 199 5.31 11.44 23.59
N SER A 200 5.64 11.98 24.77
CA SER A 200 5.60 11.24 26.03
C SER A 200 4.20 10.69 26.34
N PRO A 201 4.07 9.61 27.13
CA PRO A 201 2.79 8.98 27.45
C PRO A 201 1.71 9.89 28.02
N ASN A 202 2.11 11.03 28.60
CA ASN A 202 1.20 12.04 29.15
C ASN A 202 1.02 13.28 28.24
N GLY A 203 1.55 13.27 27.02
CA GLY A 203 1.45 14.37 26.06
C GLY A 203 2.29 15.61 26.35
N LYS A 204 3.03 15.67 27.48
CA LYS A 204 3.68 16.90 27.96
C LYS A 204 5.06 17.17 27.38
N LYS A 205 5.76 16.13 26.92
CA LYS A 205 7.11 16.23 26.36
C LYS A 205 7.10 15.66 24.94
N HIS A 206 7.96 16.19 24.09
CA HIS A 206 8.24 15.61 22.78
C HIS A 206 9.73 15.69 22.49
N GLU A 207 10.17 14.83 21.60
CA GLU A 207 11.55 14.76 21.12
C GLU A 207 11.53 14.53 19.61
N VAL A 208 12.40 15.22 18.90
CA VAL A 208 12.64 14.95 17.48
C VAL A 208 13.57 13.76 17.38
N VAL A 209 13.14 12.70 16.73
CA VAL A 209 13.91 11.46 16.57
C VAL A 209 14.51 11.29 15.18
N ALA A 210 13.98 11.99 14.17
CA ALA A 210 14.53 12.04 12.82
C ALA A 210 14.13 13.34 12.12
N ARG A 211 14.91 13.73 11.11
CA ARG A 211 14.65 14.90 10.25
C ARG A 211 14.85 14.57 8.79
N GLY A 212 14.45 15.50 7.94
CA GLY A 212 14.63 15.35 6.49
C GLY A 212 13.69 14.34 5.87
N ILE A 213 12.50 14.18 6.46
CA ILE A 213 11.38 13.46 5.85
C ILE A 213 10.45 14.45 5.13
N ARG A 214 9.71 13.97 4.14
CA ARG A 214 8.66 14.77 3.49
C ARG A 214 7.28 14.40 4.00
N SER A 215 6.83 13.19 3.73
CA SER A 215 5.50 12.72 4.08
C SER A 215 5.53 11.26 4.45
N VAL A 216 5.34 10.99 5.73
CA VAL A 216 5.34 9.65 6.31
C VAL A 216 3.89 9.26 6.65
N PRO A 217 3.12 8.76 5.69
CA PRO A 217 1.72 8.41 5.94
C PRO A 217 1.57 7.14 6.78
N GLY A 218 2.55 6.24 6.76
CA GLY A 218 2.55 4.98 7.49
C GLY A 218 3.83 4.74 8.27
N MET A 219 3.69 4.24 9.50
CA MET A 219 4.79 3.74 10.31
C MET A 219 4.32 2.59 11.21
N VAL A 220 5.21 1.63 11.47
CA VAL A 220 4.87 0.46 12.29
C VAL A 220 6.12 -0.09 12.99
N PHE A 221 5.96 -0.55 14.22
CA PHE A 221 7.02 -1.26 14.93
C PHE A 221 7.05 -2.74 14.52
N ASN A 222 8.23 -3.27 14.25
CA ASN A 222 8.42 -4.71 14.10
C ASN A 222 8.47 -5.41 15.47
N THR A 223 8.59 -6.73 15.46
CA THR A 223 8.68 -7.55 16.69
C THR A 223 9.94 -7.29 17.51
N ASP A 224 11.02 -6.80 16.89
CA ASP A 224 12.28 -6.46 17.54
C ASP A 224 12.26 -5.04 18.17
N GLY A 225 11.15 -4.32 18.01
CA GLY A 225 10.99 -2.95 18.52
C GLY A 225 11.61 -1.87 17.64
N ALA A 226 12.01 -2.20 16.41
CA ALA A 226 12.44 -1.21 15.43
C ALA A 226 11.23 -0.58 14.75
N LEU A 227 11.23 0.75 14.61
CA LEU A 227 10.20 1.47 13.87
C LEU A 227 10.57 1.51 12.39
N LEU A 228 9.67 0.99 11.55
CA LEU A 228 9.73 1.15 10.11
C LEU A 228 8.75 2.25 9.68
N PHE A 229 9.08 2.97 8.63
CA PHE A 229 8.19 3.97 8.05
C PHE A 229 8.41 4.10 6.54
N VAL A 230 7.35 4.49 5.84
CA VAL A 230 7.41 4.86 4.43
C VAL A 230 7.49 6.38 4.31
N ASP A 231 8.30 6.88 3.38
CA ASP A 231 8.39 8.31 3.07
C ASP A 231 8.12 8.52 1.58
N ASN A 232 7.11 9.33 1.30
CA ASN A 232 6.77 9.68 -0.06
C ASN A 232 7.77 10.70 -0.59
N GLU A 233 8.15 10.55 -1.86
CA GLU A 233 9.20 11.32 -2.51
C GLU A 233 9.19 12.83 -2.23
N GLY A 234 10.34 13.43 -2.31
CA GLY A 234 10.50 14.87 -2.13
C GLY A 234 11.86 15.35 -2.60
N GLY A 235 12.12 16.64 -2.46
CA GLY A 235 13.36 17.26 -2.93
C GLY A 235 14.60 16.61 -2.31
N GLY A 236 15.29 15.82 -3.10
CA GLY A 236 16.46 15.05 -2.68
C GLY A 236 16.21 13.55 -2.48
N ASN A 237 14.96 13.11 -2.47
CA ASN A 237 14.55 11.71 -2.41
C ASN A 237 13.85 11.37 -3.73
N PRO A 238 14.54 10.74 -4.68
CA PRO A 238 14.01 10.53 -6.04
C PRO A 238 12.98 9.40 -6.12
N THR A 239 12.89 8.55 -5.09
CA THR A 239 12.01 7.39 -5.04
C THR A 239 11.23 7.39 -3.73
N GLU A 240 10.09 6.73 -3.73
CA GLU A 240 9.39 6.37 -2.52
C GLU A 240 10.22 5.41 -1.68
N GLU A 241 10.25 5.59 -0.36
CA GLU A 241 11.20 4.93 0.51
C GLU A 241 10.53 4.12 1.63
N LEU A 242 11.10 2.95 1.92
CA LEU A 242 10.91 2.25 3.19
C LEU A 242 12.19 2.40 4.02
N ASN A 243 12.02 2.89 5.21
CA ASN A 243 13.11 3.20 6.13
C ASN A 243 12.93 2.49 7.48
N ILE A 244 14.05 2.03 8.04
CA ILE A 244 14.14 1.65 9.45
C ILE A 244 14.66 2.86 10.21
N LEU A 245 13.92 3.32 11.23
CA LEU A 245 14.27 4.51 11.99
C LEU A 245 15.64 4.36 12.64
N GLN A 246 16.51 5.29 12.32
CA GLN A 246 17.75 5.54 13.04
C GLN A 246 17.61 6.88 13.78
N VAL A 247 17.61 6.84 15.11
CA VAL A 247 17.46 8.04 15.94
C VAL A 247 18.58 9.04 15.63
N GLY A 248 18.21 10.28 15.39
CA GLY A 248 19.12 11.38 15.04
C GLY A 248 19.52 11.44 13.56
N ALA A 249 19.05 10.51 12.72
CA ALA A 249 19.37 10.53 11.30
C ALA A 249 18.62 11.63 10.53
N PHE A 250 19.21 12.00 9.38
CA PHE A 250 18.64 12.89 8.39
C PHE A 250 18.36 12.11 7.10
N TYR A 251 17.10 12.12 6.64
CA TYR A 251 16.60 11.29 5.53
C TYR A 251 16.60 11.98 4.16
N GLY A 252 17.11 13.20 4.07
CA GLY A 252 17.48 13.82 2.79
C GLY A 252 16.54 14.88 2.27
N HIS A 253 15.28 14.90 2.68
CA HIS A 253 14.35 15.94 2.23
C HIS A 253 14.76 17.32 2.75
N ASN A 254 14.68 18.34 1.89
CA ASN A 254 14.93 19.74 2.21
C ASN A 254 16.32 20.04 2.81
N LYS A 255 17.37 19.57 2.15
CA LYS A 255 18.78 19.80 2.53
C LYS A 255 19.12 21.28 2.75
N LYS A 256 18.46 22.21 2.04
CA LYS A 256 18.68 23.66 2.18
C LYS A 256 18.24 24.19 3.55
N LYS A 257 17.21 23.62 4.16
CA LYS A 257 16.73 23.98 5.51
C LYS A 257 17.66 23.45 6.60
N TYR A 258 18.35 22.34 6.34
CA TYR A 258 19.22 21.65 7.29
C TYR A 258 20.63 21.46 6.73
N PRO A 259 21.38 22.55 6.47
CA PRO A 259 22.69 22.44 5.82
C PRO A 259 23.75 21.71 6.67
N SER A 260 23.63 21.73 8.00
CA SER A 260 24.50 20.98 8.92
C SER A 260 24.34 19.48 8.79
N ASP A 261 23.14 19.01 8.43
CA ASP A 261 22.77 17.59 8.40
C ASP A 261 22.94 17.01 6.98
N SER A 262 23.05 17.87 5.98
CA SER A 262 23.07 17.49 4.55
C SER A 262 24.28 16.65 4.13
N GLY A 263 25.34 16.59 4.96
CA GLY A 263 26.54 15.77 4.71
C GLY A 263 26.38 14.27 5.01
N ASN A 264 25.37 13.88 5.79
CA ASN A 264 25.15 12.52 6.25
C ASN A 264 23.69 12.08 6.06
N VAL A 265 23.25 11.99 4.81
CA VAL A 265 21.92 11.48 4.49
C VAL A 265 21.90 9.97 4.69
N LYS A 266 21.00 9.47 5.53
CA LYS A 266 20.73 8.05 5.65
C LYS A 266 20.08 7.57 4.34
N LYS A 267 20.68 6.55 3.73
CA LYS A 267 20.09 5.90 2.56
C LYS A 267 18.86 5.11 2.97
N PRO A 268 17.85 5.03 2.10
CA PRO A 268 16.71 4.14 2.30
C PRO A 268 17.16 2.69 2.51
N ASP A 269 16.42 1.97 3.34
CA ASP A 269 16.62 0.52 3.49
C ASP A 269 16.03 -0.24 2.30
N TYR A 270 14.95 0.30 1.71
CA TYR A 270 14.36 -0.20 0.47
C TYR A 270 13.76 0.96 -0.35
N ASN A 271 13.97 0.94 -1.64
CA ASN A 271 13.35 1.88 -2.57
C ASN A 271 12.19 1.20 -3.28
N PHE A 272 10.99 1.75 -3.10
CA PHE A 272 9.87 1.41 -3.98
C PHE A 272 10.14 1.95 -5.39
N ASN A 273 9.41 1.43 -6.36
CA ASN A 273 9.36 2.13 -7.63
C ASN A 273 8.84 3.55 -7.37
N SER A 274 9.43 4.55 -8.05
CA SER A 274 8.91 5.90 -7.98
C SER A 274 7.41 5.89 -8.32
N GLU A 275 6.62 6.72 -7.63
CA GLU A 275 5.22 6.98 -8.01
C GLU A 275 4.20 5.90 -7.59
N VAL A 276 4.52 5.05 -6.62
CA VAL A 276 3.53 4.16 -6.01
C VAL A 276 2.74 4.82 -4.87
N ALA A 277 3.24 5.92 -4.32
CA ALA A 277 2.69 6.64 -3.18
C ALA A 277 2.23 5.70 -2.06
N PRO A 278 3.15 5.08 -1.30
CA PRO A 278 2.79 4.27 -0.15
C PRO A 278 2.00 5.13 0.83
N SER A 279 0.83 4.64 1.25
CA SER A 279 -0.12 5.41 2.06
C SER A 279 -0.23 4.88 3.49
N SER A 280 0.11 3.63 3.73
CA SER A 280 0.18 3.01 5.05
C SER A 280 0.94 1.70 5.03
N MET A 281 1.18 1.13 6.22
CA MET A 281 1.87 -0.15 6.38
C MET A 281 1.49 -0.84 7.68
N GLU A 282 1.41 -2.17 7.66
CA GLU A 282 1.09 -3.01 8.81
C GLU A 282 1.78 -4.37 8.72
N PHE A 283 2.26 -4.91 9.85
CA PHE A 283 2.78 -6.27 9.91
C PHE A 283 1.66 -7.28 10.15
N ASN A 284 1.67 -8.38 9.41
CA ASN A 284 0.91 -9.55 9.82
C ASN A 284 1.56 -10.17 11.08
N ARG A 285 0.96 -9.96 12.23
CA ARG A 285 1.50 -10.42 13.53
C ARG A 285 1.06 -11.81 13.93
N ALA A 286 0.12 -12.39 13.19
CA ALA A 286 -0.41 -13.72 13.49
C ALA A 286 0.29 -14.77 12.63
N GLU A 287 1.08 -15.63 13.24
CA GLU A 287 1.98 -16.59 12.58
C GLU A 287 1.31 -17.45 11.49
N ASN A 288 0.06 -17.86 11.70
CA ASN A 288 -0.64 -18.78 10.81
C ASN A 288 -1.81 -18.14 10.06
N SER A 289 -1.95 -16.83 10.10
CA SER A 289 -3.01 -16.13 9.40
C SER A 289 -2.62 -15.72 8.00
N PHE A 290 -3.61 -15.39 7.20
CA PHE A 290 -3.44 -14.82 5.86
C PHE A 290 -2.45 -15.59 4.97
N GLY A 291 -2.61 -16.92 4.93
CA GLY A 291 -1.81 -17.79 4.10
C GLY A 291 -0.39 -18.06 4.59
N GLY A 292 -0.15 -17.96 5.90
CA GLY A 292 1.17 -18.20 6.49
C GLY A 292 2.16 -17.06 6.24
N THR A 293 1.65 -15.83 6.11
CA THR A 293 2.45 -14.62 5.89
C THR A 293 2.83 -13.91 7.21
N GLY A 294 2.82 -14.64 8.32
CA GLY A 294 3.22 -14.11 9.63
C GLY A 294 4.63 -13.54 9.62
N GLY A 295 4.77 -12.31 10.11
CA GLY A 295 6.04 -11.57 10.10
C GLY A 295 6.27 -10.72 8.84
N ASP A 296 5.48 -10.87 7.78
CA ASP A 296 5.60 -10.04 6.58
C ASP A 296 4.93 -8.68 6.76
N LEU A 297 5.48 -7.70 6.08
CA LEU A 297 4.97 -6.34 6.04
C LEU A 297 4.01 -6.19 4.86
N PHE A 298 2.85 -5.59 5.10
CA PHE A 298 1.91 -5.19 4.06
C PHE A 298 1.90 -3.67 3.92
N VAL A 299 1.81 -3.21 2.69
CA VAL A 299 1.86 -1.78 2.35
C VAL A 299 0.71 -1.47 1.40
N SER A 300 -0.02 -0.40 1.68
CA SER A 300 -1.01 0.15 0.75
C SER A 300 -0.36 1.18 -0.15
N TYR A 301 -0.64 1.09 -1.46
CA TYR A 301 -0.22 2.07 -2.46
C TYR A 301 -1.43 2.87 -2.91
N TYR A 302 -1.36 4.18 -2.74
CA TYR A 302 -2.45 5.06 -3.16
C TYR A 302 -2.68 4.96 -4.67
N GLY A 303 -1.60 4.91 -5.44
CA GLY A 303 -1.71 4.81 -6.90
C GLY A 303 -2.52 5.95 -7.46
N PRO A 304 -3.34 5.80 -8.52
CA PRO A 304 -3.37 6.79 -9.56
C PRO A 304 -3.44 8.21 -9.04
N GLY A 305 -2.45 8.97 -9.37
CA GLY A 305 -2.26 10.37 -9.03
C GLY A 305 -1.67 11.08 -10.23
N GLU A 306 -0.85 12.08 -9.99
CA GLU A 306 -0.23 12.84 -11.08
C GLU A 306 0.73 12.00 -11.95
N ARG A 307 1.37 10.97 -11.35
CA ARG A 307 2.47 10.23 -11.95
C ARG A 307 2.34 8.71 -11.91
N TRP A 308 1.28 8.18 -11.33
CA TRP A 308 1.04 6.74 -11.22
C TRP A 308 -0.37 6.37 -11.63
N THR A 309 -0.56 5.15 -12.06
CA THR A 309 -1.79 4.70 -12.71
C THR A 309 -2.63 3.74 -11.88
N ARG A 310 -2.06 3.12 -10.85
CA ARG A 310 -2.76 2.12 -10.04
C ARG A 310 -2.36 2.19 -8.58
N GLY A 311 -3.35 1.92 -7.71
CA GLY A 311 -3.13 1.54 -6.33
C GLY A 311 -3.08 0.03 -6.18
N ALA A 312 -2.46 -0.44 -5.13
CA ALA A 312 -2.33 -1.87 -4.85
C ALA A 312 -2.11 -2.14 -3.35
N VAL A 313 -2.30 -3.39 -2.97
CA VAL A 313 -1.77 -3.94 -1.73
C VAL A 313 -0.47 -4.65 -2.05
N GLY A 314 0.63 -4.19 -1.50
CA GLY A 314 1.94 -4.84 -1.55
C GLY A 314 2.19 -5.70 -0.32
N ARG A 315 2.92 -6.81 -0.49
CA ARG A 315 3.49 -7.63 0.58
C ARG A 315 5.00 -7.59 0.47
N ILE A 316 5.68 -7.27 1.54
CA ILE A 316 7.14 -7.21 1.61
C ILE A 316 7.63 -8.26 2.59
N VAL A 317 8.40 -9.20 2.08
CA VAL A 317 9.12 -10.19 2.88
C VAL A 317 10.46 -9.59 3.28
N ILE A 318 10.66 -9.39 4.57
CA ILE A 318 11.88 -8.81 5.13
C ILE A 318 12.74 -9.91 5.74
N LYS A 319 13.94 -10.10 5.23
CA LYS A 319 14.88 -11.12 5.73
C LYS A 319 16.12 -10.45 6.33
N LYS A 320 16.36 -10.68 7.61
CA LYS A 320 17.58 -10.23 8.29
C LYS A 320 18.74 -11.15 7.90
N GLN A 321 19.85 -10.56 7.48
CA GLN A 321 21.07 -11.26 7.11
C GLN A 321 22.01 -11.44 8.31
N SER A 322 23.02 -12.29 8.16
CA SER A 322 24.00 -12.57 9.23
C SER A 322 24.87 -11.37 9.62
N ASP A 323 25.00 -10.39 8.72
CA ASP A 323 25.73 -9.14 8.94
C ASP A 323 24.85 -8.02 9.50
N ASN A 324 23.61 -8.34 9.93
CA ASN A 324 22.57 -7.42 10.39
C ASN A 324 22.01 -6.47 9.31
N THR A 325 22.30 -6.68 8.04
CA THR A 325 21.59 -6.03 6.95
C THR A 325 20.24 -6.71 6.70
N TYR A 326 19.40 -6.10 5.88
CA TYR A 326 18.09 -6.64 5.52
C TYR A 326 17.97 -6.74 4.00
N THR A 327 17.30 -7.79 3.53
CA THR A 327 16.84 -7.91 2.16
C THR A 327 15.32 -7.84 2.10
N PHE A 328 14.80 -7.31 1.02
CA PHE A 328 13.38 -7.04 0.83
C PHE A 328 12.92 -7.65 -0.49
N GLU A 329 11.84 -8.40 -0.44
CA GLU A 329 11.18 -8.97 -1.62
C GLU A 329 9.73 -8.49 -1.65
N GLU A 330 9.34 -7.80 -2.72
CA GLU A 330 8.01 -7.21 -2.85
C GLU A 330 7.12 -8.04 -3.78
N TYR A 331 5.87 -8.25 -3.36
CA TYR A 331 4.82 -8.93 -4.11
C TYR A 331 3.56 -8.09 -4.12
N THR A 332 2.83 -8.06 -5.24
CA THR A 332 1.49 -7.47 -5.29
C THR A 332 0.45 -8.50 -4.87
N ILE A 333 -0.47 -8.13 -3.98
CA ILE A 333 -1.55 -9.00 -3.48
C ILE A 333 -2.87 -8.68 -4.18
N ALA A 334 -3.19 -7.41 -4.37
CA ALA A 334 -4.41 -6.99 -5.04
C ALA A 334 -4.25 -5.62 -5.69
N ASP A 335 -4.86 -5.41 -6.85
CA ASP A 335 -4.96 -4.11 -7.51
C ASP A 335 -6.24 -3.41 -7.04
N ILE A 336 -6.13 -2.55 -6.05
CA ILE A 336 -7.23 -1.72 -5.57
C ILE A 336 -6.77 -0.26 -5.67
N PRO A 337 -7.46 0.59 -6.44
CA PRO A 337 -7.01 1.97 -6.65
C PRO A 337 -7.20 2.83 -5.41
N LYS A 338 -6.32 3.81 -5.25
CA LYS A 338 -6.40 4.86 -4.22
C LYS A 338 -6.55 4.31 -2.80
N LEU A 339 -5.75 3.30 -2.46
CA LEU A 339 -5.71 2.80 -1.09
C LEU A 339 -5.13 3.86 -0.16
N SER A 340 -5.86 4.15 0.91
CA SER A 340 -5.45 5.12 1.92
C SER A 340 -4.85 4.48 3.15
N ASP A 341 -5.33 3.29 3.54
CA ASP A 341 -4.83 2.59 4.73
C ASP A 341 -5.15 1.09 4.69
N LEU A 342 -4.52 0.35 5.60
CA LEU A 342 -4.77 -1.08 5.83
C LEU A 342 -4.59 -1.46 7.31
N ALA A 343 -5.31 -2.49 7.75
CA ALA A 343 -5.20 -3.02 9.10
C ALA A 343 -5.55 -4.52 9.13
N PHE A 344 -4.80 -5.32 9.89
CA PHE A 344 -5.16 -6.72 10.12
C PHE A 344 -6.26 -6.85 11.15
N GLY A 345 -7.31 -7.62 10.82
CA GLY A 345 -8.37 -8.00 11.74
C GLY A 345 -7.98 -9.13 12.68
N LYS A 346 -8.74 -9.32 13.75
CA LYS A 346 -8.54 -10.45 14.69
C LYS A 346 -8.77 -11.81 14.05
N ASP A 347 -9.56 -11.88 13.01
CA ASP A 347 -9.84 -13.08 12.22
C ASP A 347 -8.70 -13.43 11.25
N GLY A 348 -7.64 -12.61 11.21
CA GLY A 348 -6.51 -12.76 10.32
C GLY A 348 -6.75 -12.25 8.89
N SER A 349 -7.88 -11.62 8.62
CA SER A 349 -8.14 -10.93 7.35
C SER A 349 -7.42 -9.59 7.29
N LEU A 350 -7.16 -9.09 6.09
CA LEU A 350 -6.61 -7.75 5.87
C LEU A 350 -7.72 -6.81 5.40
N TYR A 351 -8.02 -5.80 6.21
CA TYR A 351 -8.90 -4.70 5.84
C TYR A 351 -8.11 -3.64 5.11
N VAL A 352 -8.68 -3.07 4.06
CA VAL A 352 -8.10 -1.96 3.32
C VAL A 352 -9.14 -0.89 3.06
N ALA A 353 -8.76 0.37 3.27
CA ALA A 353 -9.57 1.53 2.94
C ALA A 353 -9.18 2.05 1.57
N HIS A 354 -10.16 2.34 0.71
CA HIS A 354 -9.92 3.05 -0.54
C HIS A 354 -10.63 4.39 -0.53
N HIS A 355 -9.91 5.43 -0.95
CA HIS A 355 -10.32 6.81 -0.81
C HIS A 355 -11.45 7.22 -1.78
N GLY A 356 -11.70 6.49 -2.84
CA GLY A 356 -12.62 6.87 -3.91
C GLY A 356 -11.90 7.51 -5.10
N GLN A 357 -12.64 8.28 -5.90
CA GLN A 357 -12.08 8.92 -7.10
C GLN A 357 -11.61 10.35 -6.86
N ALA A 358 -12.10 11.01 -5.79
CA ALA A 358 -11.69 12.35 -5.42
C ALA A 358 -10.17 12.41 -5.20
N ASP A 359 -9.58 13.54 -5.52
CA ASP A 359 -8.18 13.76 -5.25
C ASP A 359 -7.99 13.97 -3.74
N TYR A 360 -7.04 13.24 -3.17
CA TYR A 360 -6.69 13.34 -1.76
C TYR A 360 -6.23 14.75 -1.35
N TRP A 361 -5.62 15.45 -2.28
CA TRP A 361 -4.88 16.69 -2.06
C TRP A 361 -5.70 17.96 -2.20
N TYR A 362 -6.76 17.92 -2.96
CA TYR A 362 -7.59 19.07 -3.17
C TYR A 362 -8.76 19.06 -2.20
N ASN A 363 -9.18 20.23 -1.78
CA ASN A 363 -10.51 20.46 -1.20
C ASN A 363 -11.62 20.11 -2.21
N ALA A 364 -11.36 19.06 -2.98
CA ALA A 364 -12.21 18.62 -4.04
C ALA A 364 -13.51 18.09 -3.46
N VAL A 365 -14.51 18.20 -4.22
CA VAL A 365 -15.82 17.63 -3.99
C VAL A 365 -15.67 16.16 -3.60
N TYR A 366 -16.01 15.82 -2.37
CA TYR A 366 -16.05 14.43 -1.92
C TYR A 366 -17.03 13.67 -2.78
N ASP A 367 -16.58 12.63 -3.44
CA ASP A 367 -17.40 11.83 -4.36
C ASP A 367 -18.20 10.74 -3.64
N ASN A 368 -17.89 10.47 -2.38
CA ASN A 368 -18.46 9.36 -1.59
C ASN A 368 -18.34 7.99 -2.30
N GLN A 369 -17.34 7.82 -3.15
CA GLN A 369 -17.06 6.56 -3.85
C GLN A 369 -16.03 5.70 -3.11
N GLY A 370 -15.47 6.24 -2.03
CA GLY A 370 -14.60 5.51 -1.13
C GLY A 370 -15.33 4.37 -0.41
N GLY A 371 -14.57 3.51 0.24
CA GLY A 371 -15.13 2.37 0.95
C GLY A 371 -14.05 1.47 1.50
N PHE A 372 -14.43 0.24 1.79
CA PHE A 372 -13.55 -0.73 2.40
C PHE A 372 -13.62 -2.07 1.69
N TYR A 373 -12.48 -2.74 1.65
CA TYR A 373 -12.39 -4.14 1.26
C TYR A 373 -11.85 -4.97 2.41
N LYS A 374 -12.28 -6.20 2.45
CA LYS A 374 -11.72 -7.27 3.29
C LYS A 374 -11.05 -8.28 2.37
N LEU A 375 -9.75 -8.42 2.48
CA LEU A 375 -9.00 -9.47 1.81
C LEU A 375 -8.94 -10.68 2.72
N VAL A 376 -9.38 -11.83 2.21
CA VAL A 376 -9.46 -13.08 2.96
C VAL A 376 -8.60 -14.13 2.28
N PHE A 377 -7.83 -14.87 3.07
CA PHE A 377 -7.09 -16.02 2.54
C PHE A 377 -8.06 -17.16 2.20
N ASP A 378 -8.00 -17.63 0.96
CA ASP A 378 -8.81 -18.75 0.47
C ASP A 378 -7.92 -19.77 -0.25
N PRO A 379 -7.49 -20.84 0.44
CA PRO A 379 -6.61 -21.85 -0.13
C PRO A 379 -7.27 -22.64 -1.28
N GLU A 380 -8.59 -22.62 -1.37
CA GLU A 380 -9.34 -23.27 -2.44
C GLU A 380 -9.59 -22.34 -3.63
N SER A 381 -9.15 -21.08 -3.57
CA SER A 381 -9.28 -20.14 -4.69
C SER A 381 -8.50 -20.67 -5.90
N LYS A 382 -9.20 -20.94 -6.98
CA LYS A 382 -8.59 -21.45 -8.24
C LYS A 382 -7.62 -20.44 -8.88
N LEU A 383 -7.64 -19.19 -8.45
CA LEU A 383 -6.65 -18.18 -8.85
C LEU A 383 -5.29 -18.43 -8.20
N SER A 384 -5.24 -19.21 -7.09
CA SER A 384 -3.98 -19.57 -6.41
C SER A 384 -3.16 -20.61 -7.15
N SER A 385 -3.78 -21.45 -7.98
CA SER A 385 -3.10 -22.59 -8.59
C SER A 385 -2.21 -22.25 -9.78
N ASN A 386 -2.25 -21.02 -10.28
CA ASN A 386 -1.48 -20.63 -11.47
C ASN A 386 -0.32 -19.67 -11.18
N TYR A 387 -0.11 -19.29 -9.92
CA TYR A 387 1.11 -18.57 -9.53
C TYR A 387 2.15 -19.48 -8.87
N SER A 388 2.25 -20.71 -9.35
CA SER A 388 3.52 -21.41 -9.27
C SER A 388 4.41 -20.76 -10.34
N ARG A 389 5.46 -20.05 -9.87
CA ARG A 389 6.59 -19.66 -10.72
C ARG A 389 6.77 -20.73 -11.79
N PRO A 390 6.57 -20.44 -13.09
CA PRO A 390 6.89 -21.43 -14.10
C PRO A 390 8.40 -21.67 -13.98
N GLU A 391 8.78 -22.82 -13.47
CA GLU A 391 10.15 -23.29 -13.68
C GLU A 391 10.34 -23.28 -15.21
N PRO A 392 11.42 -22.70 -15.73
CA PRO A 392 11.69 -22.69 -17.15
C PRO A 392 12.09 -24.10 -17.60
N THR A 393 11.09 -24.97 -17.76
CA THR A 393 11.30 -26.39 -18.20
C THR A 393 11.12 -26.58 -19.70
N LYS A 394 11.02 -25.49 -20.48
CA LYS A 394 11.11 -25.62 -21.94
C LYS A 394 12.53 -25.35 -22.40
N THR A 395 13.17 -26.39 -22.89
CA THR A 395 14.31 -26.25 -23.81
C THR A 395 13.79 -25.59 -25.09
N PHE A 396 14.04 -24.30 -25.22
CA PHE A 396 13.75 -23.60 -26.46
C PHE A 396 14.73 -24.04 -27.53
N SER A 397 14.32 -24.20 -28.77
CA SER A 397 15.26 -24.39 -29.83
C SER A 397 16.12 -23.14 -30.03
N GLU A 398 17.43 -23.29 -30.21
CA GLU A 398 18.31 -22.12 -30.45
C GLU A 398 17.81 -21.27 -31.62
N ASN A 399 17.29 -21.91 -32.67
CA ASN A 399 16.72 -21.20 -33.81
C ASN A 399 15.49 -20.36 -33.46
N SER A 400 14.62 -20.83 -32.57
CA SER A 400 13.45 -20.07 -32.12
C SER A 400 13.86 -18.83 -31.30
N VAL A 401 14.80 -19.00 -30.38
CA VAL A 401 15.33 -17.91 -29.55
C VAL A 401 16.03 -16.85 -30.41
N GLU A 402 16.86 -17.26 -31.38
CA GLU A 402 17.56 -16.32 -32.25
C GLU A 402 16.58 -15.57 -33.18
N MET A 403 15.58 -16.27 -33.73
CA MET A 403 14.50 -15.62 -34.49
C MET A 403 13.72 -14.64 -33.62
N GLY A 404 13.40 -15.00 -32.38
CA GLY A 404 12.72 -14.12 -31.43
C GLY A 404 13.53 -12.87 -31.09
N LYS A 405 14.84 -13.01 -30.93
CA LYS A 405 15.76 -11.90 -30.70
C LYS A 405 15.82 -10.92 -31.90
N GLN A 406 15.86 -11.47 -33.11
CA GLN A 406 15.79 -10.65 -34.33
C GLN A 406 14.45 -9.89 -34.39
N LEU A 407 13.34 -10.57 -34.14
CA LEU A 407 12.01 -9.95 -34.10
C LEU A 407 11.90 -8.86 -33.03
N PHE A 408 12.49 -9.06 -31.87
CA PHE A 408 12.53 -8.06 -30.80
C PHE A 408 13.19 -6.74 -31.27
N ALA A 409 14.24 -6.84 -32.06
CA ALA A 409 14.89 -5.68 -32.67
C ALA A 409 14.07 -5.09 -33.85
N GLU A 410 13.57 -5.93 -34.75
CA GLU A 410 12.82 -5.53 -35.94
C GLU A 410 11.49 -4.84 -35.59
N LEU A 411 10.80 -5.29 -34.53
CA LEU A 411 9.57 -4.69 -34.04
C LEU A 411 9.79 -3.41 -33.20
N GLY A 412 11.05 -3.02 -33.00
CA GLY A 412 11.41 -1.80 -32.31
C GLY A 412 11.31 -1.88 -30.78
N CYS A 413 11.19 -3.08 -30.19
CA CYS A 413 11.10 -3.26 -28.73
C CYS A 413 12.30 -2.66 -27.99
N LEU A 414 13.51 -2.73 -28.60
CA LEU A 414 14.74 -2.12 -28.08
C LEU A 414 14.65 -0.58 -27.98
N GLY A 415 13.69 0.04 -28.67
CA GLY A 415 13.45 1.48 -28.58
C GLY A 415 12.93 1.93 -27.21
N CYS A 416 12.37 1.01 -26.43
CA CYS A 416 11.82 1.30 -25.12
C CYS A 416 12.29 0.34 -24.02
N HIS A 417 12.77 -0.86 -24.38
CA HIS A 417 13.15 -1.91 -23.42
C HIS A 417 14.62 -2.27 -23.50
N GLN A 418 15.21 -2.58 -22.36
CA GLN A 418 16.53 -3.22 -22.24
C GLN A 418 16.38 -4.64 -21.68
N VAL A 419 17.43 -5.43 -21.88
CA VAL A 419 17.52 -6.83 -21.41
C VAL A 419 18.82 -7.09 -20.64
N ASP A 420 19.49 -6.02 -20.18
CA ASP A 420 20.78 -6.09 -19.48
C ASP A 420 20.67 -6.30 -17.97
N GLY A 421 19.45 -6.24 -17.40
CA GLY A 421 19.17 -6.33 -15.98
C GLY A 421 19.60 -5.11 -15.14
N LYS A 422 20.02 -4.02 -15.80
CA LYS A 422 20.58 -2.84 -15.12
C LYS A 422 19.89 -1.53 -15.48
N THR A 423 19.47 -1.41 -16.71
CA THR A 423 18.98 -0.15 -17.27
C THR A 423 17.49 -0.21 -17.52
N GLU A 424 16.74 0.76 -17.02
CA GLU A 424 15.36 1.01 -17.42
C GLU A 424 15.35 2.18 -18.41
N LEU A 425 14.60 2.02 -19.50
CA LEU A 425 14.30 3.06 -20.47
C LEU A 425 12.85 3.53 -20.28
N LEU A 426 12.22 3.98 -21.34
CA LEU A 426 10.80 4.35 -21.29
C LEU A 426 9.91 3.19 -20.85
N GLY A 427 10.24 1.96 -21.26
CA GLY A 427 9.68 0.70 -20.77
C GLY A 427 10.58 0.00 -19.74
N PRO A 428 10.07 -1.00 -19.01
CA PRO A 428 10.82 -1.76 -18.02
C PRO A 428 11.95 -2.58 -18.67
N ASN A 429 12.97 -2.91 -17.85
CA ASN A 429 13.96 -3.90 -18.24
C ASN A 429 13.31 -5.29 -18.26
N LEU A 430 13.57 -6.06 -19.31
CA LEU A 430 12.94 -7.37 -19.55
C LEU A 430 13.83 -8.57 -19.21
N ARG A 431 15.01 -8.38 -18.63
CA ARG A 431 15.95 -9.46 -18.28
C ARG A 431 15.29 -10.58 -17.48
N ASP A 432 14.47 -10.22 -16.52
CA ASP A 432 13.83 -11.13 -15.59
C ASP A 432 12.31 -11.22 -15.81
N VAL A 433 11.83 -10.91 -16.99
CA VAL A 433 10.38 -10.82 -17.27
C VAL A 433 9.66 -12.15 -16.97
N ALA A 434 10.24 -13.28 -17.30
CA ALA A 434 9.65 -14.59 -17.04
C ALA A 434 9.80 -15.07 -15.59
N LYS A 435 10.52 -14.33 -14.74
CA LYS A 435 10.47 -14.57 -13.28
C LYS A 435 9.17 -14.05 -12.66
N ASN A 436 8.52 -13.08 -13.33
CA ASN A 436 7.35 -12.39 -12.82
C ASN A 436 6.06 -12.70 -13.60
N PHE A 437 6.18 -13.15 -14.85
CA PHE A 437 5.05 -13.40 -15.76
C PHE A 437 5.19 -14.75 -16.46
N SER A 438 4.08 -15.47 -16.61
CA SER A 438 4.01 -16.62 -17.49
C SER A 438 4.13 -16.22 -18.95
N ARG A 439 4.36 -17.18 -19.83
CA ARG A 439 4.44 -16.94 -21.28
C ARG A 439 3.14 -16.31 -21.82
N GLU A 440 2.00 -16.79 -21.33
CA GLU A 440 0.68 -16.32 -21.68
C GLU A 440 0.44 -14.88 -21.17
N GLU A 441 0.90 -14.57 -19.96
CA GLU A 441 0.83 -13.23 -19.39
C GLU A 441 1.75 -12.26 -20.14
N ILE A 442 2.95 -12.67 -20.52
CA ILE A 442 3.84 -11.85 -21.36
C ILE A 442 3.16 -11.52 -22.70
N LEU A 443 2.50 -12.52 -23.33
CA LEU A 443 1.72 -12.27 -24.54
C LEU A 443 0.59 -11.28 -24.29
N GLU A 444 -0.15 -11.44 -23.21
CA GLU A 444 -1.23 -10.52 -22.84
C GLU A 444 -0.72 -9.08 -22.63
N GLU A 445 0.41 -8.90 -21.92
CA GLU A 445 1.03 -7.59 -21.71
C GLU A 445 1.45 -6.91 -23.03
N ILE A 446 1.82 -7.68 -24.05
CA ILE A 446 2.16 -7.14 -25.38
C ILE A 446 0.91 -6.81 -26.20
N LEU A 447 -0.13 -7.64 -26.14
CA LEU A 447 -1.36 -7.45 -26.91
C LEU A 447 -2.27 -6.38 -26.31
N ALA A 448 -2.28 -6.26 -24.98
CA ALA A 448 -3.14 -5.35 -24.25
C ALA A 448 -2.34 -4.55 -23.18
N PRO A 449 -1.33 -3.76 -23.58
CA PRO A 449 -0.39 -3.12 -22.67
C PRO A 449 -1.04 -2.07 -21.75
N SER A 450 -2.25 -1.64 -22.06
CA SER A 450 -3.03 -0.72 -21.23
C SER A 450 -3.91 -1.43 -20.21
N LYS A 451 -4.00 -2.77 -20.26
CA LYS A 451 -4.83 -3.55 -19.33
C LYS A 451 -4.28 -3.50 -17.90
N ARG A 452 -2.96 -3.58 -17.77
CA ARG A 452 -2.22 -3.49 -16.51
C ARG A 452 -1.00 -2.61 -16.73
N ILE A 453 -0.96 -1.44 -16.11
CA ILE A 453 0.20 -0.55 -16.19
C ILE A 453 0.84 -0.51 -14.81
N LYS A 454 2.10 -0.99 -14.73
CA LYS A 454 2.87 -0.87 -13.49
C LYS A 454 2.95 0.61 -13.11
N PRO A 455 2.69 1.00 -11.85
CA PRO A 455 2.67 2.42 -11.46
C PRO A 455 3.90 3.21 -11.90
N SER A 456 5.10 2.65 -11.70
CA SER A 456 6.36 3.28 -12.14
C SER A 456 6.51 3.44 -13.66
N MET A 457 5.63 2.83 -14.45
CA MET A 457 5.64 2.87 -15.93
C MET A 457 4.46 3.68 -16.49
N GLY A 458 3.72 4.38 -15.61
CA GLY A 458 2.64 5.27 -16.02
C GLY A 458 3.14 6.42 -16.90
N GLY A 459 2.42 6.68 -17.98
CA GLY A 459 2.69 7.80 -18.88
C GLY A 459 2.13 9.11 -18.33
N MET A 460 2.80 10.21 -18.67
CA MET A 460 2.36 11.55 -18.35
C MET A 460 2.50 12.46 -19.57
N ARG A 461 1.57 13.39 -19.71
CA ARG A 461 1.63 14.51 -20.63
C ARG A 461 1.92 15.79 -19.87
N ILE A 462 2.99 16.50 -20.25
CA ILE A 462 3.32 17.80 -19.69
C ILE A 462 3.05 18.85 -20.77
N THR A 463 2.23 19.83 -20.48
CA THR A 463 2.07 21.06 -21.28
C THR A 463 2.88 22.15 -20.62
N LYS A 464 3.86 22.70 -21.34
CA LYS A 464 4.67 23.82 -20.87
C LYS A 464 4.02 25.15 -21.19
N LYS A 465 4.34 26.19 -20.43
CA LYS A 465 3.83 27.57 -20.64
C LYS A 465 4.19 28.17 -22.02
N ASP A 466 5.21 27.65 -22.68
CA ASP A 466 5.58 28.02 -24.07
C ASP A 466 4.76 27.25 -25.11
N GLY A 467 3.82 26.40 -24.69
CA GLY A 467 2.98 25.59 -25.57
C GLY A 467 3.61 24.25 -25.99
N GLN A 468 4.85 23.96 -25.59
CA GLN A 468 5.45 22.66 -25.87
C GLN A 468 4.73 21.55 -25.09
N ILE A 469 4.46 20.44 -25.76
CA ILE A 469 3.86 19.24 -25.15
C ILE A 469 4.91 18.12 -25.13
N LEU A 470 5.15 17.56 -23.94
CA LEU A 470 6.00 16.40 -23.73
C LEU A 470 5.13 15.22 -23.34
N LEU A 471 5.43 14.05 -23.91
CA LEU A 471 4.80 12.77 -23.56
C LEU A 471 5.91 11.79 -23.14
N GLY A 472 5.77 11.18 -21.99
CA GLY A 472 6.79 10.30 -21.43
C GLY A 472 6.48 9.87 -20.01
N ARG A 473 7.51 9.61 -19.22
CA ARG A 473 7.37 9.31 -17.77
C ARG A 473 8.38 10.08 -16.94
N VAL A 474 8.05 10.33 -15.71
CA VAL A 474 8.98 10.92 -14.73
C VAL A 474 9.95 9.83 -14.26
N ILE A 475 11.23 10.11 -14.26
CA ILE A 475 12.28 9.21 -13.74
C ILE A 475 12.92 9.74 -12.47
N ASN A 476 12.83 11.05 -12.25
CA ASN A 476 13.30 11.71 -11.04
C ASN A 476 12.57 13.04 -10.87
N SER A 477 12.36 13.50 -9.63
CA SER A 477 11.82 14.84 -9.41
C SER A 477 12.34 15.44 -8.09
N ASP A 478 12.43 16.77 -8.06
CA ASP A 478 12.84 17.56 -6.90
C ASP A 478 12.06 18.89 -6.84
N ASN A 479 12.42 19.75 -5.90
CA ASN A 479 11.75 21.05 -5.73
C ASN A 479 11.87 22.01 -6.91
N GLU A 480 12.87 21.83 -7.77
CA GLU A 480 13.17 22.74 -8.89
C GLU A 480 12.54 22.24 -10.20
N GLY A 481 12.34 20.92 -10.33
CA GLY A 481 11.83 20.34 -11.56
C GLY A 481 11.76 18.82 -11.53
N MET A 482 11.62 18.23 -12.69
CA MET A 482 11.61 16.79 -12.89
C MET A 482 12.47 16.38 -14.08
N ASP A 483 13.12 15.24 -13.98
CA ASP A 483 13.76 14.57 -15.09
C ASP A 483 12.73 13.71 -15.78
N PHE A 484 12.37 14.08 -16.99
CA PHE A 484 11.29 13.50 -17.75
C PHE A 484 11.82 12.74 -18.94
N MET A 485 11.60 11.44 -18.97
CA MET A 485 12.00 10.59 -20.09
C MET A 485 10.90 10.61 -21.14
N VAL A 486 11.18 11.25 -22.26
CA VAL A 486 10.25 11.34 -23.38
C VAL A 486 10.36 10.13 -24.31
N VAL A 487 9.39 9.96 -25.20
CA VAL A 487 9.45 8.95 -26.25
C VAL A 487 10.76 9.11 -27.05
N GLY A 488 11.49 8.01 -27.19
CA GLY A 488 12.86 8.00 -27.74
C GLY A 488 13.96 8.00 -26.67
N ASN A 489 13.60 7.82 -25.40
CA ASN A 489 14.51 7.66 -24.25
C ASN A 489 15.40 8.87 -23.95
N GLN A 490 15.06 10.05 -24.47
CA GLN A 490 15.75 11.27 -24.09
C GLN A 490 15.24 11.76 -22.74
N VAL A 491 16.16 12.08 -21.84
CA VAL A 491 15.83 12.69 -20.56
C VAL A 491 15.88 14.19 -20.69
N VAL A 492 14.75 14.84 -20.40
CA VAL A 492 14.60 16.29 -20.44
C VAL A 492 14.34 16.78 -19.02
N ARG A 493 15.16 17.71 -18.54
CA ARG A 493 14.88 18.41 -17.29
C ARG A 493 13.78 19.45 -17.53
N VAL A 494 12.62 19.29 -16.89
CA VAL A 494 11.50 20.23 -16.94
C VAL A 494 11.44 20.97 -15.61
N LYS A 495 11.59 22.28 -15.63
CA LYS A 495 11.47 23.10 -14.41
C LYS A 495 10.00 23.27 -14.05
N ARG A 496 9.70 23.34 -12.75
CA ARG A 496 8.32 23.49 -12.29
C ARG A 496 7.67 24.80 -12.73
N ASP A 497 8.43 25.86 -12.78
CA ASP A 497 7.95 27.16 -13.25
C ASP A 497 7.66 27.21 -14.74
N GLU A 498 8.15 26.25 -15.52
CA GLU A 498 7.84 26.11 -16.95
C GLU A 498 6.54 25.34 -17.21
N ILE A 499 6.03 24.59 -16.23
CA ILE A 499 4.85 23.73 -16.38
C ILE A 499 3.58 24.56 -16.31
N GLU A 500 2.73 24.42 -17.31
CA GLU A 500 1.36 24.93 -17.32
C GLU A 500 0.39 23.86 -16.78
N LYS A 501 0.53 22.59 -17.26
CA LYS A 501 -0.38 21.50 -16.92
C LYS A 501 0.34 20.16 -16.99
N THR A 502 -0.06 19.23 -16.11
CA THR A 502 0.29 17.81 -16.16
C THR A 502 -0.96 16.96 -16.25
N GLU A 503 -0.92 15.89 -17.03
CA GLU A 503 -2.03 14.95 -17.19
C GLU A 503 -1.48 13.52 -17.26
N ASN A 504 -2.04 12.62 -16.47
CA ASN A 504 -1.69 11.21 -16.57
C ASN A 504 -2.29 10.60 -17.83
N GLU A 505 -1.49 9.83 -18.54
CA GLU A 505 -1.98 9.03 -19.64
C GLU A 505 -2.73 7.82 -19.11
N GLN A 506 -3.96 7.63 -19.60
CA GLN A 506 -4.80 6.48 -19.24
C GLN A 506 -4.38 5.20 -19.97
N LYS A 507 -3.56 5.35 -20.99
CA LYS A 507 -3.02 4.27 -21.80
C LYS A 507 -1.52 4.11 -21.58
N SER A 508 -1.07 2.89 -21.77
CA SER A 508 0.36 2.58 -21.78
C SER A 508 1.09 3.39 -22.86
N LEU A 509 2.34 3.74 -22.59
CA LEU A 509 3.25 4.30 -23.61
C LEU A 509 3.70 3.23 -24.61
N MET A 510 3.49 1.96 -24.31
CA MET A 510 3.67 0.86 -25.26
C MET A 510 2.48 0.82 -26.24
N PHE A 511 2.78 0.69 -27.52
CA PHE A 511 1.74 0.66 -28.55
C PHE A 511 0.91 -0.61 -28.47
N GLU A 512 -0.40 -0.45 -28.64
CA GLU A 512 -1.34 -1.59 -28.73
C GLU A 512 -1.19 -2.29 -30.11
N ASN A 513 -1.53 -3.56 -30.17
CA ASN A 513 -1.57 -4.36 -31.39
C ASN A 513 -0.23 -4.58 -32.10
N LEU A 514 0.91 -4.45 -31.43
CA LEU A 514 2.24 -4.66 -32.03
C LEU A 514 2.42 -6.02 -32.71
N LEU A 515 1.69 -7.04 -32.27
CA LEU A 515 1.76 -8.42 -32.80
C LEU A 515 0.55 -8.81 -33.66
N ALA A 516 -0.37 -7.90 -33.97
CA ALA A 516 -1.65 -8.21 -34.62
C ALA A 516 -1.49 -8.89 -36.00
N ASN A 517 -0.43 -8.54 -36.73
CA ASN A 517 -0.16 -9.08 -38.06
C ASN A 517 0.99 -10.10 -38.09
N LEU A 518 1.46 -10.55 -36.91
CA LEU A 518 2.54 -11.51 -36.85
C LEU A 518 1.98 -12.94 -36.95
N PRO A 519 2.56 -13.82 -37.78
CA PRO A 519 2.25 -15.25 -37.79
C PRO A 519 2.51 -15.88 -36.42
N ASP A 520 1.74 -16.90 -36.06
CA ASP A 520 1.86 -17.57 -34.76
C ASP A 520 3.27 -18.07 -34.47
N GLU A 521 3.94 -18.67 -35.46
CA GLU A 521 5.32 -19.12 -35.34
C GLU A 521 6.31 -18.01 -34.92
N LYS A 522 6.16 -16.82 -35.53
CA LYS A 522 6.99 -15.67 -35.19
C LYS A 522 6.67 -15.08 -33.82
N ARG A 523 5.38 -15.07 -33.46
CA ARG A 523 4.92 -14.67 -32.14
C ARG A 523 5.47 -15.60 -31.06
N ASP A 524 5.44 -16.91 -31.31
CA ASP A 524 5.98 -17.93 -30.43
C ASP A 524 7.50 -17.79 -30.26
N ALA A 525 8.22 -17.52 -31.33
CA ALA A 525 9.66 -17.27 -31.29
C ALA A 525 10.02 -16.04 -30.43
N LEU A 526 9.25 -14.94 -30.58
CA LEU A 526 9.43 -13.76 -29.74
C LEU A 526 9.23 -14.07 -28.25
N LEU A 527 8.19 -14.84 -27.92
CA LEU A 527 7.92 -15.25 -26.55
C LEU A 527 9.00 -16.20 -26.01
N ASP A 528 9.50 -17.13 -26.84
CA ASP A 528 10.61 -18.00 -26.48
C ASP A 528 11.87 -17.21 -26.13
N TYR A 529 12.19 -16.19 -26.91
CA TYR A 529 13.29 -15.26 -26.60
C TYR A 529 13.06 -14.55 -25.27
N LEU A 530 11.89 -13.93 -25.05
CA LEU A 530 11.60 -13.19 -23.81
C LEU A 530 11.67 -14.07 -22.57
N VAL A 531 11.15 -15.30 -22.67
CA VAL A 531 11.24 -16.28 -21.56
C VAL A 531 12.67 -16.73 -21.33
N SER A 532 13.46 -16.93 -22.39
CA SER A 532 14.86 -17.35 -22.28
C SER A 532 15.76 -16.32 -21.59
N LEU A 533 15.39 -15.04 -21.60
CA LEU A 533 16.15 -13.98 -20.90
C LEU A 533 16.28 -14.21 -19.39
N SER A 534 15.30 -14.87 -18.80
CA SER A 534 15.28 -15.18 -17.35
C SER A 534 15.99 -16.50 -17.00
N ALA A 535 16.33 -17.31 -17.99
CA ALA A 535 16.95 -18.64 -17.82
C ALA A 535 18.48 -18.59 -17.75
N VAL A 536 19.11 -17.45 -18.04
CA VAL A 536 20.58 -17.31 -18.05
C VAL A 536 21.04 -16.79 -16.69
N GLU A 537 21.13 -17.67 -15.70
CA GLU A 537 22.06 -17.52 -14.58
C GLU A 537 23.32 -18.35 -14.90
N ASN A 538 24.41 -17.67 -15.19
CA ASN A 538 25.76 -18.23 -15.07
C ASN A 538 26.45 -17.58 -13.87
#